data_0f3447f9dab2a2f0e2deddfa37c92268
#
_entry.id   0f3447f9dab2a2f0e2deddfa37c92268
#
_cell.length_a   1.000
_cell.length_b   1.000
_cell.length_c   1.000
_cell.angle_alpha   90.00
_cell.angle_beta   90.00
_cell.angle_gamma   90.00
#
_symmetry.space_group_name_H-M   'P 1'
#
loop_
_entity.id
_entity.type
_entity.pdbx_description
1 polymer ?
#
loop_
_entity_poly.entity_id
_entity_poly.type
_entity_poly.pdbx_seq_one_letter_code
_entity_poly.pdbx_strand_id
1 'polypeptide(L)'
;MKTSKFIVTLLLTLMVATGAMAQSTDNEKPTIVFVHGIWADGSCWTNQIAALQAKGYHVISVQNPITSLADDVATTQRAIDLVKGKVILVGHSWGGMVITQAGNDPKVAGLVYLAAYGPDSGESVSAVSANAPQTELSKYLVPSGGYVFISEEGVKNVFANELSPKQQALVYATQTPASHTVFDDKSGEPAWKQKPTWYVVAKNDKTIHPDLERFMAKRMNAKTMELASCHVMMLSHPAEVLKVIEEAASSKNLKR
;
A
#
# COMPACT_ATOMS: atom_id res chain seq x y z
N MET A 1 -45.01 -34.22 -73.55
CA MET A 1 -44.97 -34.09 -72.07
C MET A 1 -43.51 -33.98 -71.68
N LYS A 2 -43.03 -32.77 -71.36
CA LYS A 2 -41.64 -32.50 -70.94
C LYS A 2 -41.60 -32.32 -69.44
N THR A 3 -40.97 -33.21 -68.70
CA THR A 3 -40.78 -33.12 -67.26
C THR A 3 -39.49 -32.31 -66.99
N SER A 4 -39.65 -31.10 -66.42
CA SER A 4 -38.55 -30.26 -65.97
C SER A 4 -38.08 -30.71 -64.58
N LYS A 5 -36.82 -31.07 -64.44
CA LYS A 5 -36.18 -31.38 -63.15
C LYS A 5 -35.59 -30.10 -62.56
N PHE A 6 -36.16 -29.58 -61.43
CA PHE A 6 -35.55 -28.53 -60.65
C PHE A 6 -34.45 -29.11 -59.77
N ILE A 7 -33.20 -28.66 -59.98
CA ILE A 7 -32.08 -28.93 -59.11
C ILE A 7 -32.04 -27.78 -58.07
N VAL A 8 -32.32 -28.11 -56.83
CA VAL A 8 -32.14 -27.18 -55.71
C VAL A 8 -30.71 -27.30 -55.20
N THR A 9 -29.88 -26.32 -55.48
CA THR A 9 -28.51 -26.23 -54.95
C THR A 9 -28.57 -25.57 -53.56
N LEU A 10 -28.33 -26.37 -52.51
CA LEU A 10 -28.24 -25.92 -51.12
C LEU A 10 -26.84 -25.37 -50.86
N LEU A 11 -26.69 -24.02 -50.82
CA LEU A 11 -25.46 -23.37 -50.38
C LEU A 11 -25.36 -23.41 -48.85
N LEU A 12 -24.44 -24.25 -48.37
CA LEU A 12 -24.07 -24.33 -46.96
C LEU A 12 -23.05 -23.22 -46.67
N THR A 13 -23.52 -22.09 -46.10
CA THR A 13 -22.62 -21.01 -45.61
C THR A 13 -22.03 -21.42 -44.29
N LEU A 14 -20.73 -21.76 -44.30
CA LEU A 14 -19.94 -22.07 -43.11
C LEU A 14 -19.58 -20.74 -42.43
N MET A 15 -20.32 -20.35 -41.36
CA MET A 15 -19.93 -19.26 -40.47
C MET A 15 -18.73 -19.70 -39.65
N VAL A 16 -17.55 -19.25 -40.03
CA VAL A 16 -16.36 -19.32 -39.19
C VAL A 16 -16.51 -18.24 -38.10
N ALA A 17 -16.93 -18.66 -36.92
CA ALA A 17 -16.89 -17.83 -35.73
C ALA A 17 -15.40 -17.65 -35.34
N THR A 18 -14.79 -16.55 -35.80
CA THR A 18 -13.49 -16.10 -35.26
C THR A 18 -13.74 -15.64 -33.84
N GLY A 19 -13.50 -16.54 -32.88
CA GLY A 19 -13.39 -16.16 -31.48
C GLY A 19 -12.24 -15.16 -31.36
N ALA A 20 -12.57 -13.87 -31.18
CA ALA A 20 -11.62 -12.88 -30.74
C ALA A 20 -11.12 -13.31 -29.35
N MET A 21 -10.01 -14.05 -29.29
CA MET A 21 -9.27 -14.19 -28.05
C MET A 21 -8.88 -12.76 -27.66
N ALA A 22 -9.47 -12.29 -26.56
CA ALA A 22 -9.05 -11.05 -25.93
C ALA A 22 -7.57 -11.25 -25.56
N GLN A 23 -6.70 -10.71 -26.40
CA GLN A 23 -5.26 -10.65 -26.18
C GLN A 23 -5.11 -9.79 -24.93
N SER A 24 -4.77 -10.42 -23.80
CA SER A 24 -4.39 -9.70 -22.58
C SER A 24 -3.23 -8.79 -22.97
N THR A 25 -3.50 -7.49 -23.04
CA THR A 25 -2.48 -6.51 -23.33
C THR A 25 -1.55 -6.46 -22.13
N ASP A 26 -0.39 -7.07 -22.27
CA ASP A 26 0.73 -7.11 -21.29
C ASP A 26 1.29 -5.69 -20.98
N ASN A 27 0.53 -4.65 -21.34
CA ASN A 27 0.89 -3.24 -21.28
C ASN A 27 -0.03 -2.41 -20.40
N GLU A 28 -0.99 -3.01 -19.67
CA GLU A 28 -1.86 -2.27 -18.79
C GLU A 28 -1.09 -1.87 -17.50
N LYS A 29 -1.17 -0.58 -17.14
CA LYS A 29 -0.57 -0.08 -15.90
C LYS A 29 -1.15 -0.80 -14.71
N PRO A 30 -0.33 -1.15 -13.70
CA PRO A 30 -0.88 -1.73 -12.46
C PRO A 30 -1.76 -0.71 -11.74
N THR A 31 -2.78 -1.19 -11.04
CA THR A 31 -3.52 -0.38 -10.08
C THR A 31 -2.66 -0.14 -8.83
N ILE A 32 -2.63 1.10 -8.35
CA ILE A 32 -1.95 1.45 -7.11
C ILE A 32 -2.97 1.40 -5.97
N VAL A 33 -2.69 0.61 -4.95
CA VAL A 33 -3.54 0.49 -3.75
C VAL A 33 -2.77 1.02 -2.55
N PHE A 34 -3.27 2.11 -1.98
CA PHE A 34 -2.70 2.77 -0.82
C PHE A 34 -3.30 2.27 0.49
N VAL A 35 -2.44 2.02 1.48
CA VAL A 35 -2.77 1.54 2.82
C VAL A 35 -2.13 2.47 3.85
N HIS A 36 -2.96 3.27 4.52
CA HIS A 36 -2.50 4.25 5.51
C HIS A 36 -2.10 3.59 6.83
N GLY A 37 -1.35 4.34 7.65
CA GLY A 37 -0.95 3.93 8.99
C GLY A 37 -1.93 4.36 10.08
N ILE A 38 -1.58 4.03 11.34
CA ILE A 38 -2.24 4.53 12.55
C ILE A 38 -2.15 6.05 12.57
N TRP A 39 -3.17 6.73 13.09
CA TRP A 39 -3.32 8.20 13.19
C TRP A 39 -3.29 8.93 11.84
N ALA A 40 -3.45 8.21 10.74
CA ALA A 40 -3.68 8.75 9.42
C ALA A 40 -4.99 8.19 8.85
N ASP A 41 -5.38 8.68 7.69
CA ASP A 41 -6.48 8.16 6.89
C ASP A 41 -6.13 8.22 5.40
N GLY A 42 -7.06 7.82 4.55
CA GLY A 42 -6.83 7.82 3.11
C GLY A 42 -6.57 9.20 2.49
N SER A 43 -6.88 10.29 3.18
CA SER A 43 -6.63 11.65 2.69
C SER A 43 -5.15 12.02 2.66
N CYS A 44 -4.31 11.32 3.43
CA CYS A 44 -2.87 11.52 3.42
C CYS A 44 -2.24 11.25 2.04
N TRP A 45 -2.93 10.54 1.16
CA TRP A 45 -2.50 10.20 -0.20
C TRP A 45 -3.00 11.15 -1.29
N THR A 46 -3.72 12.22 -0.94
CA THR A 46 -4.41 13.10 -1.92
C THR A 46 -3.49 13.58 -3.05
N ASN A 47 -2.26 13.97 -2.74
CA ASN A 47 -1.29 14.44 -3.75
C ASN A 47 -0.86 13.32 -4.70
N GLN A 48 -0.57 12.13 -4.18
CA GLN A 48 -0.17 10.97 -4.97
C GLN A 48 -1.33 10.46 -5.83
N ILE A 49 -2.54 10.41 -5.26
CA ILE A 49 -3.75 10.02 -5.99
C ILE A 49 -3.96 10.92 -7.20
N ALA A 50 -3.99 12.24 -6.99
CA ALA A 50 -4.21 13.21 -8.07
C ALA A 50 -3.12 13.10 -9.16
N ALA A 51 -1.85 12.99 -8.77
CA ALA A 51 -0.74 12.89 -9.71
C ALA A 51 -0.74 11.58 -10.51
N LEU A 52 -1.07 10.44 -9.89
CA LEU A 52 -1.15 9.14 -10.56
C LEU A 52 -2.35 9.06 -11.49
N GLN A 53 -3.51 9.59 -11.09
CA GLN A 53 -4.70 9.67 -11.92
C GLN A 53 -4.46 10.53 -13.17
N ALA A 54 -3.78 11.68 -13.02
CA ALA A 54 -3.38 12.53 -14.15
C ALA A 54 -2.45 11.80 -15.15
N LYS A 55 -1.72 10.79 -14.67
CA LYS A 55 -0.87 9.91 -15.48
C LYS A 55 -1.59 8.65 -15.99
N GLY A 56 -2.89 8.52 -15.74
CA GLY A 56 -3.73 7.40 -16.22
C GLY A 56 -3.54 6.09 -15.44
N TYR A 57 -3.15 6.15 -14.16
CA TYR A 57 -3.20 5.01 -13.26
C TYR A 57 -4.58 4.88 -12.63
N HIS A 58 -5.05 3.67 -12.42
CA HIS A 58 -6.12 3.39 -11.47
C HIS A 58 -5.55 3.40 -10.06
N VAL A 59 -6.28 4.03 -9.13
CA VAL A 59 -5.83 4.22 -7.76
C VAL A 59 -6.97 3.91 -6.81
N ILE A 60 -6.66 3.17 -5.74
CA ILE A 60 -7.58 2.91 -4.63
C ILE A 60 -6.87 3.31 -3.34
N SER A 61 -7.51 4.09 -2.49
CA SER A 61 -7.06 4.37 -1.12
C SER A 61 -7.96 3.61 -0.15
N VAL A 62 -7.38 2.64 0.53
CA VAL A 62 -8.09 1.82 1.52
C VAL A 62 -8.31 2.65 2.79
N GLN A 63 -9.50 2.52 3.39
CA GLN A 63 -9.81 3.10 4.69
C GLN A 63 -9.78 1.96 5.73
N ASN A 64 -8.64 1.80 6.38
CA ASN A 64 -8.43 0.76 7.37
C ASN A 64 -9.12 1.13 8.69
N PRO A 65 -9.88 0.21 9.31
CA PRO A 65 -10.53 0.47 10.60
C PRO A 65 -9.53 0.50 11.78
N ILE A 66 -8.35 -0.08 11.63
CA ILE A 66 -7.28 -0.19 12.63
C ILE A 66 -7.80 -0.83 13.94
N THR A 67 -8.65 -1.84 13.79
CA THR A 67 -9.22 -2.64 14.88
C THR A 67 -8.42 -3.91 15.15
N SER A 68 -7.88 -4.52 14.10
CA SER A 68 -6.93 -5.64 14.13
C SER A 68 -6.16 -5.73 12.82
N LEU A 69 -5.02 -6.42 12.80
CA LEU A 69 -4.30 -6.73 11.56
C LEU A 69 -5.19 -7.52 10.58
N ALA A 70 -5.97 -8.46 11.09
CA ALA A 70 -6.86 -9.28 10.28
C ALA A 70 -7.95 -8.45 9.58
N ASP A 71 -8.56 -7.48 10.27
CA ASP A 71 -9.59 -6.61 9.70
C ASP A 71 -9.01 -5.69 8.62
N ASP A 72 -7.82 -5.14 8.84
CA ASP A 72 -7.15 -4.26 7.89
C ASP A 72 -6.68 -5.03 6.65
N VAL A 73 -6.15 -6.25 6.83
CA VAL A 73 -5.81 -7.15 5.71
C VAL A 73 -7.06 -7.51 4.91
N ALA A 74 -8.17 -7.87 5.58
CA ALA A 74 -9.43 -8.18 4.91
C ALA A 74 -9.99 -6.96 4.14
N THR A 75 -9.84 -5.76 4.71
CA THR A 75 -10.25 -4.51 4.05
C THR A 75 -9.40 -4.24 2.81
N THR A 76 -8.09 -4.45 2.90
CA THR A 76 -7.17 -4.31 1.76
C THR A 76 -7.44 -5.38 0.70
N GLN A 77 -7.74 -6.62 1.11
CA GLN A 77 -8.10 -7.71 0.19
C GLN A 77 -9.35 -7.38 -0.63
N ARG A 78 -10.38 -6.81 0.00
CA ARG A 78 -11.59 -6.37 -0.74
C ARG A 78 -11.26 -5.33 -1.82
N ALA A 79 -10.29 -4.44 -1.57
CA ALA A 79 -9.83 -3.49 -2.58
C ALA A 79 -9.07 -4.19 -3.73
N ILE A 80 -8.21 -5.16 -3.42
CA ILE A 80 -7.50 -5.98 -4.42
C ILE A 80 -8.48 -6.78 -5.27
N ASP A 81 -9.54 -7.32 -4.69
CA ASP A 81 -10.55 -8.13 -5.39
C ASP A 81 -11.26 -7.34 -6.49
N LEU A 82 -11.46 -6.03 -6.32
CA LEU A 82 -12.04 -5.14 -7.34
C LEU A 82 -11.13 -4.93 -8.56
N VAL A 83 -9.83 -5.23 -8.44
CA VAL A 83 -8.86 -5.01 -9.52
C VAL A 83 -8.81 -6.20 -10.46
N LYS A 84 -8.90 -5.96 -11.78
CA LYS A 84 -8.77 -7.01 -12.80
C LYS A 84 -7.32 -7.35 -13.14
N GLY A 85 -6.42 -6.37 -13.07
CA GLY A 85 -5.00 -6.47 -13.46
C GLY A 85 -4.06 -6.63 -12.26
N LYS A 86 -2.80 -6.24 -12.47
CA LYS A 86 -1.77 -6.25 -11.44
C LYS A 86 -1.96 -5.10 -10.45
N VAL A 87 -1.49 -5.31 -9.24
CA VAL A 87 -1.56 -4.35 -8.13
C VAL A 87 -0.16 -4.05 -7.61
N ILE A 88 0.10 -2.77 -7.32
CA ILE A 88 1.20 -2.34 -6.44
C ILE A 88 0.57 -1.90 -5.13
N LEU A 89 0.97 -2.52 -4.04
CA LEU A 89 0.57 -2.09 -2.70
C LEU A 89 1.57 -1.06 -2.17
N VAL A 90 1.06 0.03 -1.62
CA VAL A 90 1.86 1.09 -0.99
C VAL A 90 1.40 1.23 0.45
N GLY A 91 2.25 0.88 1.41
CA GLY A 91 1.94 0.93 2.84
C GLY A 91 2.77 1.98 3.56
N HIS A 92 2.13 2.79 4.39
CA HIS A 92 2.77 3.73 5.29
C HIS A 92 2.65 3.23 6.74
N SER A 93 3.72 3.30 7.50
CA SER A 93 3.70 3.00 8.94
C SER A 93 3.09 1.62 9.24
N TRP A 94 2.01 1.54 10.02
CA TRP A 94 1.21 0.33 10.24
C TRP A 94 0.73 -0.32 8.94
N GLY A 95 0.43 0.48 7.91
CA GLY A 95 0.07 -0.06 6.60
C GLY A 95 1.10 -1.02 6.02
N GLY A 96 2.34 -0.96 6.48
CA GLY A 96 3.38 -1.95 6.17
C GLY A 96 3.10 -3.34 6.73
N MET A 97 2.58 -3.45 7.96
CA MET A 97 2.09 -4.73 8.53
C MET A 97 1.02 -5.33 7.61
N VAL A 98 0.08 -4.49 7.16
CA VAL A 98 -1.05 -4.89 6.34
C VAL A 98 -0.60 -5.37 4.96
N ILE A 99 0.24 -4.57 4.24
CA ILE A 99 0.70 -4.96 2.90
C ILE A 99 1.65 -6.16 2.93
N THR A 100 2.33 -6.40 4.05
CA THR A 100 3.14 -7.61 4.26
C THR A 100 2.29 -8.87 4.16
N GLN A 101 1.04 -8.84 4.60
CA GLN A 101 0.10 -9.96 4.54
C GLN A 101 -0.73 -9.97 3.26
N ALA A 102 -1.40 -8.86 2.94
CA ALA A 102 -2.24 -8.74 1.75
C ALA A 102 -1.43 -8.92 0.45
N GLY A 103 -0.13 -8.66 0.51
CA GLY A 103 0.80 -8.83 -0.60
C GLY A 103 0.98 -10.26 -1.11
N ASN A 104 0.53 -11.26 -0.36
CA ASN A 104 0.54 -12.66 -0.79
C ASN A 104 -0.51 -12.95 -1.90
N ASP A 105 -1.45 -12.04 -2.15
CA ASP A 105 -2.38 -12.17 -3.26
C ASP A 105 -1.64 -12.26 -4.61
N PRO A 106 -2.03 -13.17 -5.52
CA PRO A 106 -1.37 -13.37 -6.80
C PRO A 106 -1.45 -12.16 -7.75
N LYS A 107 -2.42 -11.27 -7.57
CA LYS A 107 -2.51 -10.00 -8.32
C LYS A 107 -1.44 -9.01 -7.90
N VAL A 108 -0.92 -9.09 -6.67
CA VAL A 108 0.10 -8.17 -6.17
C VAL A 108 1.43 -8.47 -6.84
N ALA A 109 1.94 -7.47 -7.54
CA ALA A 109 3.17 -7.56 -8.32
C ALA A 109 4.38 -6.86 -7.64
N GLY A 110 4.13 -6.01 -6.64
CA GLY A 110 5.19 -5.33 -5.91
C GLY A 110 4.67 -4.60 -4.67
N LEU A 111 5.59 -4.30 -3.75
CA LEU A 111 5.33 -3.70 -2.44
C LEU A 111 6.18 -2.45 -2.26
N VAL A 112 5.59 -1.36 -1.81
CA VAL A 112 6.27 -0.11 -1.48
C VAL A 112 6.01 0.22 -0.01
N TYR A 113 7.06 0.29 0.78
CA TYR A 113 7.03 0.64 2.20
C TYR A 113 7.52 2.07 2.39
N LEU A 114 6.74 2.91 3.06
CA LEU A 114 7.05 4.31 3.32
C LEU A 114 7.09 4.54 4.84
N ALA A 115 8.28 4.70 5.44
CA ALA A 115 8.45 4.77 6.90
C ALA A 115 7.58 3.73 7.62
N ALA A 116 7.69 2.47 7.23
CA ALA A 116 6.67 1.46 7.50
C ALA A 116 7.23 0.21 8.18
N TYR A 117 6.38 -0.44 8.97
CA TYR A 117 6.72 -1.75 9.54
C TYR A 117 6.76 -2.84 8.46
N GLY A 118 7.81 -3.65 8.47
CA GLY A 118 7.99 -4.80 7.58
C GLY A 118 8.35 -6.04 8.39
N PRO A 119 7.36 -6.67 9.06
CA PRO A 119 7.59 -7.79 9.96
C PRO A 119 8.04 -9.06 9.22
N ASP A 120 8.75 -9.94 9.91
CA ASP A 120 8.86 -11.34 9.55
C ASP A 120 7.71 -12.16 10.16
N SER A 121 7.61 -13.41 9.81
CA SER A 121 6.58 -14.33 10.32
C SER A 121 6.60 -14.40 11.85
N GLY A 122 5.44 -14.21 12.47
CA GLY A 122 5.26 -14.23 13.93
C GLY A 122 5.65 -12.93 14.65
N GLU A 123 6.22 -11.94 13.96
CA GLU A 123 6.53 -10.63 14.55
C GLU A 123 5.30 -9.74 14.64
N SER A 124 5.24 -8.94 15.69
CA SER A 124 4.31 -7.82 15.89
C SER A 124 5.05 -6.49 15.85
N VAL A 125 4.31 -5.38 15.85
CA VAL A 125 4.92 -4.04 15.99
C VAL A 125 5.77 -3.96 17.25
N SER A 126 5.25 -4.43 18.39
CA SER A 126 5.99 -4.46 19.66
C SER A 126 7.28 -5.27 19.55
N ALA A 127 7.22 -6.45 18.92
CA ALA A 127 8.38 -7.33 18.79
C ALA A 127 9.45 -6.74 17.86
N VAL A 128 9.07 -6.22 16.69
CA VAL A 128 10.05 -5.68 15.74
C VAL A 128 10.66 -4.37 16.25
N SER A 129 9.92 -3.57 17.00
CA SER A 129 10.40 -2.30 17.57
C SER A 129 11.54 -2.50 18.60
N ALA A 130 11.67 -3.68 19.17
CA ALA A 130 12.78 -4.00 20.08
C ALA A 130 14.17 -4.01 19.39
N ASN A 131 14.24 -4.00 18.05
CA ASN A 131 15.48 -4.02 17.29
C ASN A 131 16.14 -2.64 17.11
N ALA A 132 15.56 -1.56 17.67
CA ALA A 132 16.12 -0.21 17.60
C ALA A 132 15.82 0.59 18.87
N PRO A 133 16.49 1.74 19.06
CA PRO A 133 16.18 2.64 20.17
C PRO A 133 14.72 3.09 20.17
N GLN A 134 14.15 3.25 21.35
CA GLN A 134 12.80 3.78 21.50
C GLN A 134 12.76 5.26 21.10
N THR A 135 11.66 5.66 20.46
CA THR A 135 11.38 7.06 20.15
C THR A 135 10.62 7.74 21.29
N GLU A 136 10.44 9.04 21.19
CA GLU A 136 9.63 9.78 22.16
C GLU A 136 8.10 9.63 21.99
N LEU A 137 7.67 8.88 20.97
CA LEU A 137 6.25 8.70 20.62
C LEU A 137 5.39 8.31 21.83
N SER A 138 5.89 7.43 22.69
CA SER A 138 5.14 6.93 23.87
C SER A 138 4.68 8.03 24.82
N LYS A 139 5.37 9.17 24.87
CA LYS A 139 5.01 10.33 25.71
C LYS A 139 3.75 11.05 25.22
N TYR A 140 3.33 10.82 23.99
CA TYR A 140 2.26 11.54 23.30
C TYR A 140 1.03 10.68 23.00
N LEU A 141 1.04 9.43 23.47
CA LEU A 141 -0.08 8.52 23.29
C LEU A 141 -1.19 8.83 24.30
N VAL A 142 -2.43 8.85 23.81
CA VAL A 142 -3.63 9.15 24.61
C VAL A 142 -4.59 7.96 24.55
N PRO A 143 -4.58 7.06 25.55
CA PRO A 143 -5.52 5.95 25.60
C PRO A 143 -6.95 6.44 25.89
N SER A 144 -7.92 5.93 25.16
CA SER A 144 -9.36 6.21 25.40
C SER A 144 -10.23 5.09 24.84
N GLY A 145 -11.10 4.51 25.67
CA GLY A 145 -12.12 3.54 25.24
C GLY A 145 -11.56 2.27 24.54
N GLY A 146 -10.36 1.83 24.91
CA GLY A 146 -9.70 0.68 24.29
C GLY A 146 -8.93 1.03 23.00
N TYR A 147 -8.89 2.31 22.64
CA TYR A 147 -8.13 2.83 21.50
C TYR A 147 -7.00 3.76 21.96
N VAL A 148 -6.05 3.97 21.08
CA VAL A 148 -4.89 4.84 21.28
C VAL A 148 -4.90 5.95 20.23
N PHE A 149 -4.98 7.17 20.69
CA PHE A 149 -4.85 8.40 19.91
C PHE A 149 -3.44 8.96 20.06
N ILE A 150 -3.05 9.86 19.16
CA ILE A 150 -1.89 10.72 19.36
C ILE A 150 -2.37 12.11 19.78
N SER A 151 -1.70 12.73 20.76
CA SER A 151 -2.03 14.09 21.19
C SER A 151 -1.68 15.12 20.12
N GLU A 152 -2.28 16.32 20.20
CA GLU A 152 -1.94 17.42 19.29
C GLU A 152 -0.46 17.76 19.35
N GLU A 153 0.15 17.76 20.55
CA GLU A 153 1.58 17.95 20.71
C GLU A 153 2.40 16.82 20.06
N GLY A 154 1.91 15.58 20.14
CA GLY A 154 2.53 14.43 19.47
C GLY A 154 2.55 14.57 17.95
N VAL A 155 1.44 15.05 17.37
CA VAL A 155 1.41 15.36 15.94
C VAL A 155 2.46 16.42 15.59
N LYS A 156 2.57 17.48 16.38
CA LYS A 156 3.53 18.59 16.15
C LYS A 156 4.99 18.19 16.35
N ASN A 157 5.28 17.35 17.32
CA ASN A 157 6.66 17.11 17.76
C ASN A 157 7.29 15.85 17.21
N VAL A 158 6.47 14.80 16.91
CA VAL A 158 7.01 13.48 16.52
C VAL A 158 6.40 12.91 15.24
N PHE A 159 5.09 13.10 15.00
CA PHE A 159 4.42 12.44 13.86
C PHE A 159 4.53 13.24 12.57
N ALA A 160 4.23 14.54 12.63
CA ALA A 160 4.16 15.44 11.47
C ALA A 160 4.98 16.73 11.67
N ASN A 161 6.12 16.62 12.35
CA ASN A 161 6.92 17.74 12.86
C ASN A 161 7.55 18.64 11.78
N GLU A 162 7.52 18.24 10.51
CA GLU A 162 8.00 19.06 9.38
C GLU A 162 6.85 19.74 8.60
N LEU A 163 5.60 19.44 8.95
CA LEU A 163 4.45 20.05 8.30
C LEU A 163 4.14 21.44 8.86
N SER A 164 3.47 22.26 8.06
CA SER A 164 2.95 23.55 8.52
C SER A 164 1.89 23.35 9.62
N PRO A 165 1.70 24.34 10.53
CA PRO A 165 0.69 24.24 11.59
C PRO A 165 -0.72 23.92 11.08
N LYS A 166 -1.09 24.44 9.90
CA LYS A 166 -2.38 24.12 9.27
C LYS A 166 -2.48 22.64 8.87
N GLN A 167 -1.42 22.08 8.31
CA GLN A 167 -1.40 20.65 7.93
C GLN A 167 -1.38 19.76 9.17
N GLN A 168 -0.61 20.14 10.21
CA GLN A 168 -0.59 19.41 11.50
C GLN A 168 -1.99 19.37 12.14
N ALA A 169 -2.72 20.49 12.12
CA ALA A 169 -4.09 20.54 12.62
C ALA A 169 -5.04 19.63 11.83
N LEU A 170 -4.88 19.53 10.50
CA LEU A 170 -5.64 18.59 9.68
C LEU A 170 -5.31 17.13 10.03
N VAL A 171 -4.04 16.78 10.13
CA VAL A 171 -3.60 15.42 10.53
C VAL A 171 -4.18 15.05 11.89
N TYR A 172 -4.14 15.96 12.85
CA TYR A 172 -4.73 15.73 14.18
C TYR A 172 -6.25 15.50 14.11
N ALA A 173 -6.95 16.32 13.33
CA ALA A 173 -8.42 16.27 13.23
C ALA A 173 -8.94 15.04 12.48
N THR A 174 -8.15 14.48 11.54
CA THR A 174 -8.55 13.34 10.71
C THR A 174 -7.93 12.02 11.17
N GLN A 175 -7.25 11.99 12.31
CA GLN A 175 -6.59 10.79 12.78
C GLN A 175 -7.57 9.62 12.99
N THR A 176 -7.20 8.45 12.50
CA THR A 176 -7.87 7.19 12.83
C THR A 176 -7.14 6.56 14.02
N PRO A 177 -7.78 6.44 15.19
CA PRO A 177 -7.16 5.82 16.36
C PRO A 177 -7.01 4.32 16.15
N ALA A 178 -6.01 3.72 16.81
CA ALA A 178 -5.79 2.28 16.76
C ALA A 178 -6.39 1.59 17.96
N SER A 179 -7.00 0.41 17.80
CA SER A 179 -7.19 -0.51 18.91
C SER A 179 -5.86 -0.76 19.61
N HIS A 180 -5.83 -0.77 20.94
CA HIS A 180 -4.58 -1.01 21.67
C HIS A 180 -3.97 -2.41 21.40
N THR A 181 -4.77 -3.35 20.88
CA THR A 181 -4.33 -4.72 20.60
C THR A 181 -3.49 -4.84 19.34
N VAL A 182 -3.62 -3.91 18.37
CA VAL A 182 -2.95 -4.02 17.06
C VAL A 182 -1.42 -4.08 17.18
N PHE A 183 -0.84 -3.48 18.22
CA PHE A 183 0.61 -3.45 18.41
C PHE A 183 1.21 -4.85 18.70
N ASP A 184 0.39 -5.78 19.17
CA ASP A 184 0.77 -7.16 19.49
C ASP A 184 0.24 -8.19 18.48
N ASP A 185 -0.54 -7.75 17.49
CA ASP A 185 -1.00 -8.60 16.40
C ASP A 185 0.19 -9.13 15.60
N LYS A 186 0.21 -10.45 15.42
CA LYS A 186 1.34 -11.14 14.77
C LYS A 186 1.14 -11.28 13.27
N SER A 187 2.20 -10.98 12.54
CA SER A 187 2.28 -11.21 11.09
C SER A 187 2.35 -12.71 10.78
N GLY A 188 1.72 -13.13 9.69
CA GLY A 188 1.93 -14.45 9.08
C GLY A 188 3.16 -14.45 8.15
N GLU A 189 3.18 -15.33 7.14
CA GLU A 189 4.26 -15.39 6.16
C GLU A 189 4.33 -14.10 5.34
N PRO A 190 5.48 -13.41 5.30
CA PRO A 190 5.57 -12.11 4.69
C PRO A 190 5.75 -12.15 3.17
N ALA A 191 4.94 -11.39 2.46
CA ALA A 191 4.95 -11.29 1.00
C ALA A 191 6.27 -10.76 0.43
N TRP A 192 7.00 -9.93 1.17
CA TRP A 192 8.27 -9.35 0.72
C TRP A 192 9.38 -10.40 0.48
N LYS A 193 9.23 -11.63 0.99
CA LYS A 193 10.14 -12.74 0.66
C LYS A 193 10.02 -13.19 -0.81
N GLN A 194 8.89 -12.91 -1.45
CA GLN A 194 8.56 -13.39 -2.81
C GLN A 194 8.30 -12.27 -3.80
N LYS A 195 8.08 -11.04 -3.34
CA LYS A 195 7.68 -9.90 -4.19
C LYS A 195 8.80 -8.87 -4.28
N PRO A 196 8.98 -8.23 -5.44
CA PRO A 196 9.82 -7.04 -5.55
C PRO A 196 9.37 -5.99 -4.55
N THR A 197 10.32 -5.45 -3.79
CA THR A 197 10.03 -4.56 -2.65
C THR A 197 10.88 -3.30 -2.73
N TRP A 198 10.24 -2.15 -2.49
CA TRP A 198 10.84 -0.83 -2.34
C TRP A 198 10.61 -0.34 -0.93
N TYR A 199 11.58 0.37 -0.39
CA TYR A 199 11.49 0.97 0.93
C TYR A 199 12.01 2.40 0.92
N VAL A 200 11.25 3.34 1.50
CA VAL A 200 11.70 4.71 1.72
C VAL A 200 11.85 4.93 3.23
N VAL A 201 13.08 5.17 3.65
CA VAL A 201 13.46 5.46 5.04
C VAL A 201 13.31 6.96 5.29
N ALA A 202 12.61 7.33 6.36
CA ALA A 202 12.49 8.71 6.83
C ALA A 202 13.63 9.03 7.82
N LYS A 203 14.64 9.79 7.39
CA LYS A 203 15.82 10.05 8.23
C LYS A 203 15.56 10.84 9.49
N ASN A 204 14.49 11.65 9.50
CA ASN A 204 14.11 12.51 10.63
C ASN A 204 12.86 11.95 11.36
N ASP A 205 12.52 10.68 11.14
CA ASP A 205 11.38 10.03 11.78
C ASP A 205 11.57 9.96 13.30
N LYS A 206 10.58 10.46 14.03
CA LYS A 206 10.51 10.41 15.49
C LYS A 206 9.38 9.50 15.98
N THR A 207 8.67 8.84 15.05
CA THR A 207 7.62 7.85 15.31
C THR A 207 8.17 6.43 15.25
N ILE A 208 8.81 6.08 14.12
CA ILE A 208 9.60 4.86 13.97
C ILE A 208 11.07 5.27 13.88
N HIS A 209 11.93 4.67 14.71
CA HIS A 209 13.35 5.03 14.69
C HIS A 209 13.96 4.71 13.31
N PRO A 210 14.70 5.63 12.66
CA PRO A 210 15.25 5.40 11.32
C PRO A 210 16.13 4.15 11.20
N ASP A 211 16.80 3.76 12.28
CA ASP A 211 17.61 2.52 12.28
C ASP A 211 16.74 1.26 12.24
N LEU A 212 15.53 1.31 12.80
CA LEU A 212 14.56 0.23 12.64
C LEU A 212 14.08 0.12 11.19
N GLU A 213 13.80 1.25 10.56
CA GLU A 213 13.42 1.29 9.14
C GLU A 213 14.54 0.70 8.26
N ARG A 214 15.80 1.10 8.50
CA ARG A 214 16.98 0.54 7.81
C ARG A 214 17.15 -0.95 8.04
N PHE A 215 16.95 -1.41 9.28
CA PHE A 215 16.99 -2.83 9.62
C PHE A 215 15.97 -3.62 8.81
N MET A 216 14.71 -3.18 8.78
CA MET A 216 13.64 -3.83 8.02
C MET A 216 13.90 -3.79 6.51
N ALA A 217 14.27 -2.63 5.97
CA ALA A 217 14.60 -2.48 4.56
C ALA A 217 15.72 -3.42 4.10
N LYS A 218 16.78 -3.52 4.91
CA LYS A 218 17.92 -4.44 4.66
C LYS A 218 17.48 -5.89 4.71
N ARG A 219 16.70 -6.27 5.72
CA ARG A 219 16.19 -7.65 5.88
C ARG A 219 15.34 -8.09 4.69
N MET A 220 14.49 -7.20 4.19
CA MET A 220 13.66 -7.42 3.01
C MET A 220 14.45 -7.42 1.68
N ASN A 221 15.75 -7.09 1.69
CA ASN A 221 16.52 -6.82 0.49
C ASN A 221 15.81 -5.84 -0.46
N ALA A 222 15.15 -4.84 0.14
CA ALA A 222 14.35 -3.86 -0.58
C ALA A 222 15.22 -2.88 -1.37
N LYS A 223 14.74 -2.42 -2.52
CA LYS A 223 15.33 -1.27 -3.17
C LYS A 223 15.06 -0.04 -2.31
N THR A 224 16.10 0.43 -1.60
CA THR A 224 15.97 1.42 -0.54
C THR A 224 16.37 2.82 -1.01
N MET A 225 15.58 3.82 -0.62
CA MET A 225 15.91 5.25 -0.69
C MET A 225 15.76 5.86 0.71
N GLU A 226 16.58 6.87 1.03
CA GLU A 226 16.44 7.65 2.27
C GLU A 226 16.05 9.08 1.95
N LEU A 227 15.02 9.59 2.63
CA LEU A 227 14.60 10.99 2.57
C LEU A 227 14.87 11.70 3.89
N ALA A 228 15.29 12.96 3.82
CA ALA A 228 15.35 13.84 4.99
C ALA A 228 13.91 14.33 5.29
N SER A 229 13.07 13.45 5.79
CA SER A 229 11.65 13.69 6.05
C SER A 229 11.23 13.18 7.42
N CYS A 230 10.14 13.75 7.97
CA CYS A 230 9.43 13.22 9.10
C CYS A 230 8.64 11.93 8.72
N HIS A 231 7.92 11.36 9.69
CA HIS A 231 7.17 10.12 9.52
C HIS A 231 6.16 10.17 8.34
N VAL A 232 5.45 11.27 8.17
CA VAL A 232 4.42 11.44 7.12
C VAL A 232 5.00 11.98 5.81
N MET A 233 6.00 11.29 5.26
CA MET A 233 6.74 11.71 4.06
C MET A 233 5.85 11.94 2.83
N MET A 234 4.72 11.27 2.72
CA MET A 234 3.77 11.44 1.63
C MET A 234 3.13 12.84 1.64
N LEU A 235 3.13 13.51 2.78
CA LEU A 235 2.66 14.90 2.94
C LEU A 235 3.81 15.91 2.82
N SER A 236 4.98 15.61 3.37
CA SER A 236 6.13 16.52 3.38
C SER A 236 6.94 16.48 2.08
N HIS A 237 7.05 15.31 1.43
CA HIS A 237 7.86 15.05 0.24
C HIS A 237 7.07 14.30 -0.85
N PRO A 238 5.91 14.84 -1.28
CA PRO A 238 4.98 14.11 -2.17
C PRO A 238 5.59 13.75 -3.52
N ALA A 239 6.50 14.57 -4.05
CA ALA A 239 7.12 14.33 -5.35
C ALA A 239 8.14 13.18 -5.32
N GLU A 240 8.92 13.05 -4.25
CA GLU A 240 9.90 11.99 -4.04
C GLU A 240 9.17 10.65 -3.82
N VAL A 241 8.14 10.64 -3.01
CA VAL A 241 7.28 9.46 -2.79
C VAL A 241 6.65 9.01 -4.10
N LEU A 242 6.12 9.95 -4.90
CA LEU A 242 5.54 9.62 -6.21
C LEU A 242 6.55 8.94 -7.14
N LYS A 243 7.81 9.40 -7.18
CA LYS A 243 8.86 8.79 -8.02
C LYS A 243 9.10 7.32 -7.67
N VAL A 244 9.14 6.97 -6.38
CA VAL A 244 9.34 5.58 -5.95
C VAL A 244 8.15 4.71 -6.33
N ILE A 245 6.93 5.22 -6.18
CA ILE A 245 5.73 4.50 -6.59
C ILE A 245 5.72 4.25 -8.11
N GLU A 246 6.06 5.27 -8.91
CA GLU A 246 6.16 5.14 -10.37
C GLU A 246 7.27 4.16 -10.80
N GLU A 247 8.40 4.19 -10.11
CA GLU A 247 9.46 3.22 -10.35
C GLU A 247 8.98 1.80 -10.07
N ALA A 248 8.32 1.57 -8.94
CA ALA A 248 7.73 0.28 -8.62
C ALA A 248 6.73 -0.15 -9.72
N ALA A 249 5.82 0.75 -10.11
CA ALA A 249 4.78 0.48 -11.12
C ALA A 249 5.32 0.21 -12.53
N SER A 250 6.51 0.73 -12.86
CA SER A 250 7.16 0.55 -14.17
C SER A 250 8.23 -0.52 -14.19
N SER A 251 8.47 -1.21 -13.08
CA SER A 251 9.55 -2.20 -12.96
C SER A 251 9.35 -3.38 -13.91
N LYS A 252 10.41 -3.75 -14.62
CA LYS A 252 10.41 -4.93 -15.51
C LYS A 252 10.20 -6.25 -14.74
N ASN A 253 10.46 -6.26 -13.45
CA ASN A 253 10.27 -7.43 -12.58
C ASN A 253 8.79 -7.75 -12.32
N LEU A 254 7.86 -6.86 -12.67
CA LEU A 254 6.42 -7.11 -12.57
C LEU A 254 5.88 -8.04 -13.67
N LYS A 255 6.71 -8.32 -14.69
CA LYS A 255 6.32 -9.11 -15.89
C LYS A 255 6.58 -10.62 -15.75
N ARG A 256 7.01 -11.07 -14.57
CA ARG A 256 7.25 -12.49 -14.29
C ARG A 256 6.17 -13.12 -13.45
#